data_d91e17e768a5868ff29e6d60dd14ba7e
#
_entry.id   d91e17e768a5868ff29e6d60dd14ba7e
#
_cell.length_a   1.000
_cell.length_b   1.000
_cell.length_c   1.000
_cell.angle_alpha   90.00
_cell.angle_beta   90.00
_cell.angle_gamma   90.00
#
_symmetry.space_group_name_H-M   'P 1'
#
loop_
_entity.id
_entity.type
_entity.pdbx_description
1 polymer ?
#
loop_
_entity_poly.entity_id
_entity_poly.type
_entity_poly.pdbx_seq_one_letter_code
_entity_poly.pdbx_strand_id
1 'polypeptide(L)'
;MMGRYFAIRIGRAALTIVLVVTFAFVVLRLSGDPSLMILGPEAPPEVLAAFRKAWGLDDPIWFQYLDYFGAIAKGELGRSMRDGRPAIELVLERIPATLALTLPAFAFKVALGIPAGIYAALHRGSAIDRAVMMAAVAGFTVPSFVLALLLVLVFAVQLGWLPSGGQDSWRHAILPIATLSLGGAAVLARFTRSAMLEVLGQPYIRTASAKGVPWRKVVTSHALPNAAIPTVTILGFMVGTLIAGAVVVESVFSWPGVGRLLVVAVANRDLAVVQCILLLVALTMVTSNLIVDFLYGFLDPRLRMKGAHA
;
A
#
# COMPACT_ATOMS: atom_id res chain seq x y z
N MET A 1 -21.43 -4.55 23.91
CA MET A 1 -21.57 -4.61 22.43
C MET A 1 -20.30 -4.16 21.69
N MET A 2 -19.69 -3.06 22.05
CA MET A 2 -18.41 -2.62 21.44
C MET A 2 -17.30 -3.68 21.52
N GLY A 3 -17.15 -4.39 22.65
CA GLY A 3 -16.15 -5.45 22.81
C GLY A 3 -16.29 -6.60 21.79
N ARG A 4 -17.52 -7.06 21.50
CA ARG A 4 -17.77 -8.10 20.49
C ARG A 4 -17.42 -7.63 19.07
N TYR A 5 -17.71 -6.37 18.74
CA TYR A 5 -17.34 -5.77 17.46
C TYR A 5 -15.81 -5.75 17.27
N PHE A 6 -15.06 -5.29 18.28
CA PHE A 6 -13.61 -5.29 18.23
C PHE A 6 -13.02 -6.70 18.22
N ALA A 7 -13.55 -7.63 19.02
CA ALA A 7 -13.09 -9.01 19.03
C ALA A 7 -13.22 -9.68 17.65
N ILE A 8 -14.36 -9.47 16.96
CA ILE A 8 -14.55 -9.99 15.60
C ILE A 8 -13.53 -9.39 14.61
N ARG A 9 -13.25 -8.09 14.72
CA ARG A 9 -12.27 -7.44 13.82
C ARG A 9 -10.85 -7.90 14.08
N ILE A 10 -10.46 -8.01 15.34
CA ILE A 10 -9.15 -8.56 15.72
C ILE A 10 -9.04 -10.02 15.26
N GLY A 11 -10.09 -10.82 15.43
CA GLY A 11 -10.11 -12.19 14.94
C GLY A 11 -9.96 -12.30 13.42
N ARG A 12 -10.65 -11.43 12.66
CA ARG A 12 -10.48 -11.34 11.19
C ARG A 12 -9.07 -10.88 10.81
N ALA A 13 -8.52 -9.92 11.52
CA ALA A 13 -7.17 -9.43 11.32
C ALA A 13 -6.15 -10.56 11.54
N ALA A 14 -6.25 -11.29 12.64
CA ALA A 14 -5.40 -12.44 12.94
C ALA A 14 -5.54 -13.54 11.87
N LEU A 15 -6.77 -13.86 11.46
CA LEU A 15 -7.02 -14.82 10.39
C LEU A 15 -6.38 -14.37 9.07
N THR A 16 -6.47 -13.10 8.70
CA THR A 16 -5.85 -12.57 7.49
C THR A 16 -4.34 -12.73 7.54
N ILE A 17 -3.70 -12.40 8.66
CA ILE A 17 -2.25 -12.58 8.84
C ILE A 17 -1.86 -14.05 8.68
N VAL A 18 -2.59 -14.95 9.35
CA VAL A 18 -2.33 -16.41 9.25
C VAL A 18 -2.47 -16.88 7.80
N LEU A 19 -3.51 -16.46 7.08
CA LEU A 19 -3.73 -16.83 5.68
C LEU A 19 -2.61 -16.31 4.77
N VAL A 20 -2.18 -15.04 4.93
CA VAL A 20 -1.10 -14.45 4.13
C VAL A 20 0.22 -15.17 4.40
N VAL A 21 0.54 -15.42 5.66
CA VAL A 21 1.76 -16.12 6.07
C VAL A 21 1.76 -17.56 5.54
N THR A 22 0.64 -18.28 5.66
CA THR A 22 0.48 -19.64 5.11
C THR A 22 0.64 -19.65 3.60
N PHE A 23 -0.03 -18.72 2.90
CA PHE A 23 0.07 -18.62 1.45
C PHE A 23 1.51 -18.34 1.01
N ALA A 24 2.19 -17.37 1.64
CA ALA A 24 3.58 -17.07 1.35
C ALA A 24 4.49 -18.29 1.59
N PHE A 25 4.31 -18.99 2.71
CA PHE A 25 5.06 -20.20 3.02
C PHE A 25 4.88 -21.27 1.92
N VAL A 26 3.63 -21.59 1.57
CA VAL A 26 3.32 -22.62 0.57
C VAL A 26 3.88 -22.25 -0.81
N VAL A 27 3.63 -21.02 -1.29
CA VAL A 27 4.10 -20.58 -2.62
C VAL A 27 5.62 -20.64 -2.71
N LEU A 28 6.32 -20.16 -1.69
CA LEU A 28 7.77 -20.15 -1.69
C LEU A 28 8.36 -21.57 -1.66
N ARG A 29 7.74 -22.49 -0.95
CA ARG A 29 8.19 -23.92 -0.92
C ARG A 29 7.91 -24.62 -2.24
N LEU A 30 6.81 -24.30 -2.91
CA LEU A 30 6.50 -24.85 -4.24
C LEU A 30 7.37 -24.27 -5.36
N SER A 31 8.00 -23.11 -5.13
CA SER A 31 8.82 -22.43 -6.14
C SER A 31 10.17 -23.11 -6.41
N GLY A 32 10.53 -24.15 -5.64
CA GLY A 32 11.72 -24.97 -5.82
C GLY A 32 12.76 -24.81 -4.70
N ASP A 33 13.90 -25.45 -4.89
CA ASP A 33 14.97 -25.57 -3.88
C ASP A 33 15.85 -24.30 -3.84
N PRO A 34 15.87 -23.56 -2.71
CA PRO A 34 16.73 -22.40 -2.58
C PRO A 34 18.22 -22.72 -2.59
N SER A 35 18.64 -23.95 -2.19
CA SER A 35 20.05 -24.34 -2.14
C SER A 35 20.72 -24.28 -3.51
N LEU A 36 20.01 -24.68 -4.58
CA LEU A 36 20.51 -24.65 -5.94
C LEU A 36 20.69 -23.22 -6.48
N MET A 37 19.85 -22.29 -6.03
CA MET A 37 19.94 -20.89 -6.45
C MET A 37 21.06 -20.12 -5.74
N ILE A 38 21.32 -20.47 -4.48
CA ILE A 38 22.31 -19.78 -3.65
C ILE A 38 23.71 -20.31 -3.92
N LEU A 39 23.86 -21.62 -4.02
CA LEU A 39 25.16 -22.28 -4.19
C LEU A 39 25.50 -22.53 -5.67
N GLY A 40 24.52 -22.41 -6.56
CA GLY A 40 24.66 -22.71 -7.99
C GLY A 40 24.40 -24.20 -8.31
N PRO A 41 24.00 -24.48 -9.57
CA PRO A 41 23.68 -25.85 -10.02
C PRO A 41 24.92 -26.78 -10.06
N GLU A 42 26.11 -26.21 -10.10
CA GLU A 42 27.39 -26.93 -10.17
C GLU A 42 28.00 -27.23 -8.77
N ALA A 43 27.31 -26.82 -7.69
CA ALA A 43 27.81 -27.04 -6.33
C ALA A 43 27.91 -28.54 -6.01
N PRO A 44 28.98 -28.99 -5.33
CA PRO A 44 29.15 -30.40 -4.93
C PRO A 44 27.94 -30.88 -4.14
N PRO A 45 27.47 -32.14 -4.38
CA PRO A 45 26.31 -32.71 -3.68
C PRO A 45 26.41 -32.66 -2.15
N GLU A 46 27.60 -32.79 -1.63
CA GLU A 46 27.89 -32.74 -0.19
C GLU A 46 27.62 -31.33 0.39
N VAL A 47 27.99 -30.28 -0.36
CA VAL A 47 27.78 -28.87 0.05
C VAL A 47 26.29 -28.53 0.01
N LEU A 48 25.57 -29.01 -1.02
CA LEU A 48 24.12 -28.87 -1.12
C LEU A 48 23.40 -29.58 0.05
N ALA A 49 23.80 -30.81 0.36
CA ALA A 49 23.22 -31.56 1.47
C ALA A 49 23.49 -30.89 2.83
N ALA A 50 24.73 -30.44 3.05
CA ALA A 50 25.09 -29.70 4.27
C ALA A 50 24.28 -28.42 4.43
N PHE A 51 24.09 -27.65 3.33
CA PHE A 51 23.26 -26.45 3.33
C PHE A 51 21.80 -26.79 3.66
N ARG A 52 21.19 -27.75 2.98
CA ARG A 52 19.81 -28.18 3.24
C ARG A 52 19.60 -28.57 4.70
N LYS A 53 20.52 -29.36 5.25
CA LYS A 53 20.47 -29.76 6.64
C LYS A 53 20.61 -28.57 7.60
N ALA A 54 21.54 -27.65 7.33
CA ALA A 54 21.76 -26.46 8.17
C ALA A 54 20.54 -25.53 8.21
N TRP A 55 19.74 -25.48 7.12
CA TRP A 55 18.57 -24.64 7.00
C TRP A 55 17.23 -25.38 7.19
N GLY A 56 17.27 -26.65 7.64
CA GLY A 56 16.06 -27.46 7.87
C GLY A 56 15.21 -27.66 6.61
N LEU A 57 15.82 -27.63 5.41
CA LEU A 57 15.09 -27.78 4.16
C LEU A 57 14.69 -29.23 3.86
N ASP A 58 15.36 -30.21 4.52
CA ASP A 58 15.07 -31.61 4.39
C ASP A 58 13.97 -32.08 5.36
N ASP A 59 13.57 -31.24 6.30
CA ASP A 59 12.52 -31.59 7.26
C ASP A 59 11.15 -31.67 6.55
N PRO A 60 10.21 -32.49 7.08
CA PRO A 60 8.84 -32.52 6.54
C PRO A 60 8.19 -31.13 6.50
N ILE A 61 7.47 -30.82 5.43
CA ILE A 61 6.88 -29.46 5.20
C ILE A 61 6.00 -29.00 6.39
N TRP A 62 5.26 -29.91 7.00
CA TRP A 62 4.42 -29.59 8.16
C TRP A 62 5.25 -29.22 9.41
N PHE A 63 6.44 -29.78 9.57
CA PHE A 63 7.35 -29.43 10.66
C PHE A 63 7.96 -28.06 10.43
N GLN A 64 8.44 -27.78 9.21
CA GLN A 64 8.93 -26.46 8.82
C GLN A 64 7.84 -25.37 8.97
N TYR A 65 6.58 -25.71 8.70
CA TYR A 65 5.45 -24.80 8.87
C TYR A 65 5.20 -24.47 10.35
N LEU A 66 5.16 -25.47 11.22
CA LEU A 66 4.97 -25.27 12.66
C LEU A 66 6.14 -24.53 13.30
N ASP A 67 7.37 -24.87 12.91
CA ASP A 67 8.59 -24.20 13.38
C ASP A 67 8.58 -22.72 12.97
N TYR A 68 8.20 -22.42 11.73
CA TYR A 68 8.06 -21.05 11.25
C TYR A 68 7.04 -20.22 12.07
N PHE A 69 5.87 -20.78 12.38
CA PHE A 69 4.90 -20.10 13.24
C PHE A 69 5.38 -19.95 14.68
N GLY A 70 6.09 -20.96 15.18
CA GLY A 70 6.73 -20.90 16.51
C GLY A 70 7.79 -19.81 16.59
N ALA A 71 8.60 -19.65 15.55
CA ALA A 71 9.59 -18.59 15.42
C ALA A 71 8.96 -17.21 15.37
N ILE A 72 7.90 -17.02 14.55
CA ILE A 72 7.15 -15.75 14.48
C ILE A 72 6.59 -15.36 15.86
N ALA A 73 6.04 -16.32 16.60
CA ALA A 73 5.49 -16.06 17.94
C ALA A 73 6.56 -15.59 18.93
N LYS A 74 7.83 -15.97 18.72
CA LYS A 74 8.99 -15.52 19.52
C LYS A 74 9.61 -14.21 18.99
N GLY A 75 9.11 -13.68 17.86
CA GLY A 75 9.66 -12.50 17.17
C GLY A 75 10.87 -12.82 16.29
N GLU A 76 11.16 -14.09 16.05
CA GLU A 76 12.23 -14.55 15.17
C GLU A 76 11.69 -14.71 13.74
N LEU A 77 12.03 -13.78 12.86
CA LEU A 77 11.56 -13.77 11.48
C LEU A 77 12.55 -14.43 10.49
N GLY A 78 13.42 -15.28 11.02
CA GLY A 78 14.43 -16.01 10.25
C GLY A 78 15.65 -15.17 9.88
N ARG A 79 16.58 -15.81 9.18
CA ARG A 79 17.82 -15.20 8.67
C ARG A 79 17.86 -15.29 7.16
N SER A 80 18.40 -14.26 6.50
CA SER A 80 18.69 -14.31 5.07
C SER A 80 19.63 -15.48 4.79
N MET A 81 19.23 -16.32 3.85
CA MET A 81 20.06 -17.43 3.40
C MET A 81 21.28 -16.97 2.62
N ARG A 82 21.24 -15.72 2.10
CA ARG A 82 22.32 -15.12 1.31
C ARG A 82 23.32 -14.38 2.18
N ASP A 83 22.83 -13.52 3.08
CA ASP A 83 23.67 -12.59 3.84
C ASP A 83 23.93 -13.11 5.27
N GLY A 84 23.22 -14.15 5.74
CA GLY A 84 23.31 -14.68 7.10
C GLY A 84 22.77 -13.74 8.18
N ARG A 85 22.32 -12.53 7.83
CA ARG A 85 21.79 -11.53 8.75
C ARG A 85 20.33 -11.80 9.09
N PRO A 86 19.84 -11.36 10.26
CA PRO A 86 18.40 -11.42 10.57
C PRO A 86 17.58 -10.70 9.50
N ALA A 87 16.53 -11.37 8.98
CA ALA A 87 15.69 -10.82 7.92
C ALA A 87 15.02 -9.50 8.33
N ILE A 88 14.65 -9.39 9.62
CA ILE A 88 14.03 -8.18 10.17
C ILE A 88 14.96 -6.96 10.09
N GLU A 89 16.25 -7.11 10.32
CA GLU A 89 17.23 -6.01 10.22
C GLU A 89 17.32 -5.50 8.79
N LEU A 90 17.46 -6.42 7.81
CA LEU A 90 17.51 -6.09 6.38
C LEU A 90 16.27 -5.31 5.93
N VAL A 91 15.09 -5.70 6.45
CA VAL A 91 13.82 -5.04 6.12
C VAL A 91 13.72 -3.67 6.79
N LEU A 92 14.04 -3.58 8.09
CA LEU A 92 13.96 -2.31 8.83
C LEU A 92 14.91 -1.25 8.26
N GLU A 93 16.10 -1.63 7.80
CA GLU A 93 17.03 -0.72 7.13
C GLU A 93 16.46 -0.09 5.85
N ARG A 94 15.50 -0.75 5.18
CA ARG A 94 14.88 -0.30 3.92
C ARG A 94 13.60 0.50 4.11
N ILE A 95 12.96 0.43 5.28
CA ILE A 95 11.72 1.17 5.56
C ILE A 95 11.89 2.68 5.37
N PRO A 96 12.94 3.35 5.91
CA PRO A 96 13.09 4.79 5.74
C PRO A 96 13.16 5.21 4.26
N ALA A 97 13.85 4.43 3.41
CA ALA A 97 13.93 4.72 1.98
C ALA A 97 12.55 4.62 1.30
N THR A 98 11.75 3.59 1.60
CA THR A 98 10.38 3.47 1.10
C THR A 98 9.51 4.64 1.57
N LEU A 99 9.56 4.98 2.86
CA LEU A 99 8.77 6.07 3.42
C LEU A 99 9.18 7.44 2.86
N ALA A 100 10.45 7.63 2.53
CA ALA A 100 10.94 8.86 1.87
C ALA A 100 10.29 9.11 0.49
N LEU A 101 9.83 8.06 -0.21
CA LEU A 101 9.03 8.20 -1.42
C LEU A 101 7.54 8.24 -1.14
N THR A 102 7.06 7.31 -0.33
CA THR A 102 5.61 7.06 -0.22
C THR A 102 4.88 8.09 0.61
N LEU A 103 5.51 8.66 1.66
CA LEU A 103 4.89 9.72 2.45
C LEU A 103 4.71 11.03 1.66
N PRO A 104 5.73 11.58 0.97
CA PRO A 104 5.52 12.73 0.10
C PRO A 104 4.52 12.43 -1.02
N ALA A 105 4.60 11.27 -1.66
CA ALA A 105 3.65 10.88 -2.68
C ALA A 105 2.21 10.83 -2.15
N PHE A 106 2.00 10.32 -0.94
CA PHE A 106 0.69 10.33 -0.29
C PHE A 106 0.21 11.76 -0.01
N ALA A 107 1.08 12.62 0.50
CA ALA A 107 0.75 14.03 0.72
C ALA A 107 0.34 14.73 -0.59
N PHE A 108 1.07 14.50 -1.68
CA PHE A 108 0.69 15.02 -3.00
C PHE A 108 -0.63 14.42 -3.54
N LYS A 109 -0.88 13.11 -3.36
CA LYS A 109 -2.18 12.51 -3.71
C LYS A 109 -3.33 13.23 -3.04
N VAL A 110 -3.21 13.50 -1.74
CA VAL A 110 -4.23 14.18 -0.94
C VAL A 110 -4.37 15.64 -1.37
N ALA A 111 -3.24 16.36 -1.48
CA ALA A 111 -3.22 17.78 -1.82
C ALA A 111 -3.73 18.08 -3.22
N LEU A 112 -3.58 17.16 -4.17
CA LEU A 112 -4.07 17.33 -5.55
C LEU A 112 -5.44 16.68 -5.74
N GLY A 113 -5.62 15.45 -5.26
CA GLY A 113 -6.80 14.65 -5.55
C GLY A 113 -8.07 15.18 -4.88
N ILE A 114 -8.02 15.51 -3.59
CA ILE A 114 -9.21 16.00 -2.87
C ILE A 114 -9.69 17.36 -3.43
N PRO A 115 -8.84 18.41 -3.54
CA PRO A 115 -9.30 19.67 -4.10
C PRO A 115 -9.80 19.55 -5.54
N ALA A 116 -9.12 18.79 -6.39
CA ALA A 116 -9.53 18.55 -7.76
C ALA A 116 -10.92 17.86 -7.83
N GLY A 117 -11.16 16.87 -6.99
CA GLY A 117 -12.44 16.17 -6.91
C GLY A 117 -13.58 17.05 -6.42
N ILE A 118 -13.34 17.86 -5.36
CA ILE A 118 -14.31 18.84 -4.85
C ILE A 118 -14.64 19.87 -5.92
N TYR A 119 -13.61 20.45 -6.55
CA TYR A 119 -13.79 21.47 -7.55
C TYR A 119 -14.57 20.96 -8.77
N ALA A 120 -14.23 19.75 -9.25
CA ALA A 120 -14.95 19.10 -10.35
C ALA A 120 -16.43 18.82 -9.98
N ALA A 121 -16.73 18.42 -8.74
CA ALA A 121 -18.10 18.20 -8.29
C ALA A 121 -18.93 19.50 -8.26
N LEU A 122 -18.34 20.59 -7.76
CA LEU A 122 -19.00 21.91 -7.67
C LEU A 122 -19.24 22.53 -9.05
N HIS A 123 -18.43 22.17 -10.06
CA HIS A 123 -18.55 22.65 -11.43
C HIS A 123 -18.97 21.52 -12.40
N ARG A 124 -19.90 20.68 -11.96
CA ARG A 124 -20.39 19.52 -12.72
C ARG A 124 -20.78 19.91 -14.16
N GLY A 125 -20.28 19.13 -15.14
CA GLY A 125 -20.55 19.33 -16.57
C GLY A 125 -19.68 20.40 -17.24
N SER A 126 -18.83 21.12 -16.50
CA SER A 126 -17.89 22.09 -17.04
C SER A 126 -16.71 21.44 -17.79
N ALA A 127 -15.93 22.24 -18.51
CA ALA A 127 -14.70 21.77 -19.15
C ALA A 127 -13.68 21.26 -18.12
N ILE A 128 -13.62 21.88 -16.94
CA ILE A 128 -12.72 21.48 -15.85
C ILE A 128 -13.15 20.14 -15.28
N ASP A 129 -14.43 19.91 -15.05
CA ASP A 129 -14.96 18.62 -14.61
C ASP A 129 -14.56 17.51 -15.60
N ARG A 130 -14.75 17.76 -16.90
CA ARG A 130 -14.33 16.82 -17.94
C ARG A 130 -12.82 16.59 -17.95
N ALA A 131 -12.01 17.63 -17.82
CA ALA A 131 -10.55 17.51 -17.79
C ALA A 131 -10.07 16.70 -16.57
N VAL A 132 -10.60 16.97 -15.37
CA VAL A 132 -10.29 16.20 -14.15
C VAL A 132 -10.68 14.73 -14.32
N MET A 133 -11.85 14.45 -14.90
CA MET A 133 -12.31 13.09 -15.13
C MET A 133 -11.49 12.36 -16.20
N MET A 134 -11.10 13.04 -17.27
CA MET A 134 -10.19 12.47 -18.28
C MET A 134 -8.82 12.15 -17.68
N ALA A 135 -8.25 13.08 -16.90
CA ALA A 135 -7.00 12.85 -16.19
C ALA A 135 -7.12 11.68 -15.19
N ALA A 136 -8.26 11.55 -14.51
CA ALA A 136 -8.54 10.45 -13.60
C ALA A 136 -8.61 9.10 -14.33
N VAL A 137 -9.26 9.05 -15.49
CA VAL A 137 -9.30 7.83 -16.32
C VAL A 137 -7.91 7.47 -16.83
N ALA A 138 -7.18 8.44 -17.38
CA ALA A 138 -5.81 8.23 -17.87
C ALA A 138 -4.88 7.74 -16.74
N GLY A 139 -4.92 8.38 -15.56
CA GLY A 139 -4.10 8.01 -14.41
C GLY A 139 -4.42 6.64 -13.82
N PHE A 140 -5.65 6.15 -13.99
CA PHE A 140 -6.03 4.79 -13.60
C PHE A 140 -5.69 3.75 -14.66
N THR A 141 -5.81 4.11 -15.94
CA THR A 141 -5.62 3.18 -17.06
C THR A 141 -4.14 2.93 -17.36
N VAL A 142 -3.29 3.95 -17.19
CA VAL A 142 -1.85 3.81 -17.44
C VAL A 142 -1.19 3.07 -16.27
N PRO A 143 -0.59 1.88 -16.51
CA PRO A 143 0.17 1.19 -15.46
C PRO A 143 1.30 2.06 -14.92
N SER A 144 1.54 1.99 -13.61
CA SER A 144 2.54 2.84 -12.94
C SER A 144 3.96 2.70 -13.51
N PHE A 145 4.34 1.49 -13.96
CA PHE A 145 5.65 1.29 -14.59
C PHE A 145 5.76 1.98 -15.96
N VAL A 146 4.67 2.03 -16.73
CA VAL A 146 4.64 2.75 -18.01
C VAL A 146 4.80 4.24 -17.77
N LEU A 147 4.06 4.79 -16.80
CA LEU A 147 4.19 6.19 -16.41
C LEU A 147 5.61 6.49 -15.93
N ALA A 148 6.20 5.61 -15.11
CA ALA A 148 7.58 5.73 -14.65
C ALA A 148 8.57 5.82 -15.81
N LEU A 149 8.48 4.90 -16.76
CA LEU A 149 9.35 4.86 -17.94
C LEU A 149 9.16 6.09 -18.84
N LEU A 150 7.93 6.56 -19.03
CA LEU A 150 7.67 7.79 -19.77
C LEU A 150 8.27 9.02 -19.10
N LEU A 151 8.15 9.13 -17.77
CA LEU A 151 8.78 10.21 -17.01
C LEU A 151 10.31 10.15 -17.09
N VAL A 152 10.90 8.97 -17.00
CA VAL A 152 12.35 8.78 -17.20
C VAL A 152 12.75 9.19 -18.62
N LEU A 153 12.03 8.73 -19.64
CA LEU A 153 12.32 9.06 -21.02
C LEU A 153 12.32 10.57 -21.27
N VAL A 154 11.28 11.25 -20.78
CA VAL A 154 11.13 12.69 -21.02
C VAL A 154 12.12 13.50 -20.17
N PHE A 155 12.09 13.31 -18.84
CA PHE A 155 12.80 14.20 -17.92
C PHE A 155 14.25 13.81 -17.66
N ALA A 156 14.61 12.54 -17.78
CA ALA A 156 15.99 12.10 -17.56
C ALA A 156 16.76 11.95 -18.88
N VAL A 157 16.16 11.36 -19.93
CA VAL A 157 16.86 11.07 -21.18
C VAL A 157 16.80 12.24 -22.15
N GLN A 158 15.59 12.75 -22.48
CA GLN A 158 15.45 13.79 -23.50
C GLN A 158 15.83 15.18 -22.98
N LEU A 159 15.37 15.56 -21.79
CA LEU A 159 15.61 16.88 -21.21
C LEU A 159 16.87 16.94 -20.33
N GLY A 160 17.33 15.82 -19.81
CA GLY A 160 18.50 15.77 -18.89
C GLY A 160 18.30 16.53 -17.57
N TRP A 161 17.05 16.81 -17.17
CA TRP A 161 16.75 17.63 -15.99
C TRP A 161 16.88 16.87 -14.68
N LEU A 162 16.51 15.60 -14.68
CA LEU A 162 16.41 14.75 -13.48
C LEU A 162 17.15 13.43 -13.70
N PRO A 163 17.67 12.81 -12.64
CA PRO A 163 18.32 11.51 -12.74
C PRO A 163 17.27 10.40 -13.02
N SER A 164 17.72 9.36 -13.73
CA SER A 164 16.88 8.22 -14.11
C SER A 164 16.61 7.22 -12.97
N GLY A 165 17.45 7.21 -11.91
CA GLY A 165 17.33 6.29 -10.78
C GLY A 165 18.48 6.43 -9.79
N GLY A 166 18.42 5.72 -8.66
CA GLY A 166 19.35 5.85 -7.53
C GLY A 166 18.75 6.69 -6.40
N GLN A 167 19.58 7.04 -5.39
CA GLN A 167 19.12 7.84 -4.23
C GLN A 167 20.15 8.89 -3.74
N ASP A 168 21.15 9.22 -4.55
CA ASP A 168 22.30 10.03 -4.11
C ASP A 168 21.93 11.47 -3.73
N SER A 169 20.78 11.96 -4.19
CA SER A 169 20.27 13.29 -3.88
C SER A 169 18.74 13.33 -3.87
N TRP A 170 18.15 14.39 -3.31
CA TRP A 170 16.71 14.62 -3.33
C TRP A 170 16.09 14.63 -4.75
N ARG A 171 16.88 14.99 -5.78
CA ARG A 171 16.44 15.01 -7.18
C ARG A 171 16.05 13.62 -7.69
N HIS A 172 16.68 12.56 -7.16
CA HIS A 172 16.35 11.17 -7.51
C HIS A 172 14.95 10.75 -7.02
N ALA A 173 14.40 11.42 -6.01
CA ALA A 173 13.08 11.14 -5.47
C ALA A 173 11.93 11.78 -6.29
N ILE A 174 12.21 12.80 -7.14
CA ILE A 174 11.17 13.58 -7.83
C ILE A 174 10.33 12.69 -8.76
N LEU A 175 10.97 11.97 -9.68
CA LEU A 175 10.26 11.12 -10.66
C LEU A 175 9.51 9.96 -9.99
N PRO A 176 10.10 9.22 -9.03
CA PRO A 176 9.37 8.22 -8.25
C PRO A 176 8.14 8.79 -7.51
N ILE A 177 8.30 9.93 -6.82
CA ILE A 177 7.20 10.59 -6.11
C ILE A 177 6.12 11.04 -7.10
N ALA A 178 6.48 11.65 -8.24
CA ALA A 178 5.52 12.03 -9.28
C ALA A 178 4.76 10.80 -9.82
N THR A 179 5.46 9.70 -10.09
CA THR A 179 4.84 8.45 -10.54
C THR A 179 3.82 7.92 -9.53
N LEU A 180 4.21 7.83 -8.26
CA LEU A 180 3.34 7.34 -7.20
C LEU A 180 2.15 8.26 -6.93
N SER A 181 2.36 9.59 -7.05
CA SER A 181 1.33 10.57 -6.70
C SER A 181 0.29 10.77 -7.78
N LEU A 182 0.67 10.88 -9.06
CA LEU A 182 -0.25 11.25 -10.15
C LEU A 182 -1.38 10.23 -10.32
N GLY A 183 -1.08 8.94 -10.43
CA GLY A 183 -2.10 7.90 -10.53
C GLY A 183 -3.04 7.86 -9.32
N GLY A 184 -2.47 7.95 -8.12
CA GLY A 184 -3.25 7.95 -6.87
C GLY A 184 -4.11 9.21 -6.69
N ALA A 185 -3.61 10.38 -7.06
CA ALA A 185 -4.36 11.63 -7.04
C ALA A 185 -5.57 11.58 -8.00
N ALA A 186 -5.37 11.01 -9.18
CA ALA A 186 -6.42 10.81 -10.17
C ALA A 186 -7.57 9.92 -9.62
N VAL A 187 -7.23 8.81 -9.00
CA VAL A 187 -8.21 7.92 -8.33
C VAL A 187 -8.94 8.67 -7.22
N LEU A 188 -8.19 9.36 -6.34
CA LEU A 188 -8.77 10.10 -5.21
C LEU A 188 -9.69 11.24 -5.68
N ALA A 189 -9.33 11.97 -6.74
CA ALA A 189 -10.16 13.00 -7.33
C ALA A 189 -11.50 12.45 -7.81
N ARG A 190 -11.50 11.30 -8.49
CA ARG A 190 -12.72 10.65 -8.96
C ARG A 190 -13.64 10.22 -7.81
N PHE A 191 -13.07 9.58 -6.80
CA PHE A 191 -13.85 9.15 -5.62
C PHE A 191 -14.40 10.33 -4.84
N THR A 192 -13.58 11.37 -4.58
CA THR A 192 -14.01 12.60 -3.90
C THR A 192 -15.13 13.30 -4.68
N ARG A 193 -15.00 13.39 -6.02
CA ARG A 193 -16.05 13.94 -6.88
C ARG A 193 -17.36 13.16 -6.75
N SER A 194 -17.30 11.84 -6.83
CA SER A 194 -18.50 10.98 -6.71
C SER A 194 -19.19 11.15 -5.36
N ALA A 195 -18.42 11.12 -4.27
CA ALA A 195 -18.94 11.34 -2.92
C ALA A 195 -19.58 12.73 -2.75
N MET A 196 -18.94 13.75 -3.28
CA MET A 196 -19.49 15.13 -3.27
C MET A 196 -20.79 15.23 -4.06
N LEU A 197 -20.89 14.65 -5.26
CA LEU A 197 -22.11 14.71 -6.08
C LEU A 197 -23.26 13.95 -5.44
N GLU A 198 -23.01 12.80 -4.80
CA GLU A 198 -24.01 12.04 -4.06
C GLU A 198 -24.58 12.89 -2.92
N VAL A 199 -23.73 13.52 -2.14
CA VAL A 199 -24.13 14.36 -1.00
C VAL A 199 -24.86 15.63 -1.48
N LEU A 200 -24.37 16.31 -2.52
CA LEU A 200 -25.00 17.52 -3.07
C LEU A 200 -26.41 17.24 -3.63
N GLY A 201 -26.71 15.99 -4.01
CA GLY A 201 -28.05 15.56 -4.44
C GLY A 201 -29.06 15.35 -3.32
N GLN A 202 -28.65 15.32 -2.06
CA GLN A 202 -29.49 14.96 -0.91
C GLN A 202 -30.54 16.02 -0.56
N PRO A 203 -31.72 15.62 -0.06
CA PRO A 203 -32.80 16.55 0.31
C PRO A 203 -32.40 17.60 1.35
N TYR A 204 -31.56 17.25 2.33
CA TYR A 204 -31.14 18.18 3.38
C TYR A 204 -30.27 19.32 2.85
N ILE A 205 -29.52 19.12 1.76
CA ILE A 205 -28.76 20.16 1.08
C ILE A 205 -29.71 21.17 0.44
N ARG A 206 -30.77 20.68 -0.22
CA ARG A 206 -31.81 21.55 -0.81
C ARG A 206 -32.54 22.34 0.28
N THR A 207 -32.85 21.69 1.41
CA THR A 207 -33.49 22.35 2.56
C THR A 207 -32.60 23.46 3.13
N ALA A 208 -31.29 23.23 3.28
CA ALA A 208 -30.36 24.24 3.76
C ALA A 208 -30.31 25.45 2.82
N SER A 209 -30.26 25.21 1.50
CA SER A 209 -30.30 26.27 0.49
C SER A 209 -31.64 27.04 0.49
N ALA A 210 -32.77 26.34 0.63
CA ALA A 210 -34.10 26.96 0.71
C ALA A 210 -34.27 27.83 1.96
N LYS A 211 -33.57 27.50 3.07
CA LYS A 211 -33.51 28.35 4.28
C LYS A 211 -32.57 29.57 4.16
N GLY A 212 -32.03 29.85 2.97
CA GLY A 212 -31.18 31.01 2.73
C GLY A 212 -29.74 30.86 3.24
N VAL A 213 -29.28 29.65 3.59
CA VAL A 213 -27.88 29.44 3.99
C VAL A 213 -26.95 29.72 2.79
N PRO A 214 -25.94 30.58 2.93
CA PRO A 214 -25.01 30.89 1.85
C PRO A 214 -24.36 29.60 1.28
N TRP A 215 -24.26 29.50 -0.04
CA TRP A 215 -23.75 28.30 -0.73
C TRP A 215 -22.40 27.80 -0.19
N ARG A 216 -21.48 28.73 0.08
CA ARG A 216 -20.20 28.40 0.69
C ARG A 216 -20.37 27.62 2.01
N LYS A 217 -21.31 28.06 2.86
CA LYS A 217 -21.60 27.41 4.14
C LYS A 217 -22.33 26.08 3.94
N VAL A 218 -23.20 25.97 2.94
CA VAL A 218 -23.83 24.68 2.56
C VAL A 218 -22.74 23.66 2.18
N VAL A 219 -21.77 24.07 1.36
CA VAL A 219 -20.66 23.19 0.95
C VAL A 219 -19.78 22.83 2.14
N THR A 220 -19.28 23.79 2.89
CA THR A 220 -18.26 23.55 3.94
C THR A 220 -18.83 22.87 5.17
N SER A 221 -20.06 23.17 5.59
CA SER A 221 -20.65 22.70 6.85
C SER A 221 -21.61 21.50 6.67
N HIS A 222 -22.16 21.32 5.46
CA HIS A 222 -23.14 20.27 5.23
C HIS A 222 -22.70 19.23 4.19
N ALA A 223 -22.04 19.66 3.10
CA ALA A 223 -21.64 18.72 2.06
C ALA A 223 -20.29 18.04 2.39
N LEU A 224 -19.23 18.80 2.63
CA LEU A 224 -17.88 18.27 2.86
C LEU A 224 -17.77 17.28 4.01
N PRO A 225 -18.34 17.52 5.21
CA PRO A 225 -18.23 16.55 6.30
C PRO A 225 -18.87 15.19 5.97
N ASN A 226 -19.98 15.20 5.23
CA ASN A 226 -20.66 13.97 4.83
C ASN A 226 -19.94 13.27 3.66
N ALA A 227 -19.41 14.01 2.70
CA ALA A 227 -18.60 13.47 1.61
C ALA A 227 -17.21 12.99 2.07
N ALA A 228 -16.71 13.47 3.21
CA ALA A 228 -15.45 13.01 3.78
C ALA A 228 -15.49 11.54 4.21
N ILE A 229 -16.66 11.02 4.63
CA ILE A 229 -16.77 9.64 5.15
C ILE A 229 -16.26 8.61 4.13
N PRO A 230 -16.78 8.50 2.88
CA PRO A 230 -16.24 7.57 1.89
C PRO A 230 -14.82 7.95 1.44
N THR A 231 -14.45 9.23 1.47
CA THR A 231 -13.08 9.67 1.12
C THR A 231 -12.05 9.16 2.14
N VAL A 232 -12.36 9.19 3.44
CA VAL A 232 -11.50 8.64 4.51
C VAL A 232 -11.27 7.14 4.34
N THR A 233 -12.25 6.39 3.84
CA THR A 233 -12.05 4.96 3.50
C THR A 233 -10.93 4.76 2.50
N ILE A 234 -11.01 5.51 1.40
CA ILE A 234 -10.00 5.42 0.33
C ILE A 234 -8.62 5.85 0.83
N LEU A 235 -8.57 6.90 1.65
CA LEU A 235 -7.32 7.33 2.29
C LEU A 235 -6.73 6.25 3.18
N GLY A 236 -7.55 5.58 3.98
CA GLY A 236 -7.10 4.48 4.82
C GLY A 236 -6.54 3.29 4.02
N PHE A 237 -7.21 2.93 2.92
CA PHE A 237 -6.69 1.93 2.00
C PHE A 237 -5.34 2.37 1.40
N MET A 238 -5.22 3.64 0.99
CA MET A 238 -3.97 4.19 0.47
C MET A 238 -2.83 4.18 1.52
N VAL A 239 -3.15 4.44 2.79
CA VAL A 239 -2.17 4.32 3.90
C VAL A 239 -1.72 2.87 4.06
N GLY A 240 -2.63 1.91 4.02
CA GLY A 240 -2.30 0.48 4.08
C GLY A 240 -1.33 0.03 2.97
N THR A 241 -1.38 0.69 1.81
CA THR A 241 -0.53 0.36 0.67
C THR A 241 0.79 1.15 0.60
N LEU A 242 1.12 1.98 1.61
CA LEU A 242 2.34 2.81 1.57
C LEU A 242 3.62 1.98 1.39
N ILE A 243 3.71 0.81 2.01
CA ILE A 243 4.88 -0.07 1.87
C ILE A 243 4.75 -0.94 0.61
N ALA A 244 3.61 -1.61 0.42
CA ALA A 244 3.42 -2.52 -0.70
C ALA A 244 3.29 -1.83 -2.06
N GLY A 245 2.74 -0.62 -2.10
CA GLY A 245 2.43 0.08 -3.34
C GLY A 245 3.62 0.66 -4.10
N ALA A 246 4.81 0.66 -3.50
CA ALA A 246 6.02 1.23 -4.10
C ALA A 246 6.90 0.21 -4.85
N VAL A 247 6.63 -1.09 -4.75
CA VAL A 247 7.49 -2.18 -5.26
C VAL A 247 7.93 -1.96 -6.72
N VAL A 248 6.97 -1.68 -7.59
CA VAL A 248 7.25 -1.47 -9.02
C VAL A 248 8.06 -0.20 -9.26
N VAL A 249 7.68 0.88 -8.61
CA VAL A 249 8.34 2.18 -8.77
C VAL A 249 9.76 2.14 -8.22
N GLU A 250 9.96 1.55 -7.04
CA GLU A 250 11.30 1.36 -6.47
C GLU A 250 12.21 0.52 -7.38
N SER A 251 11.64 -0.50 -8.03
CA SER A 251 12.39 -1.35 -8.96
C SER A 251 12.78 -0.60 -10.23
N VAL A 252 11.85 0.15 -10.84
CA VAL A 252 12.11 0.93 -12.07
C VAL A 252 13.16 2.00 -11.82
N PHE A 253 13.06 2.75 -10.72
CA PHE A 253 14.00 3.82 -10.39
C PHE A 253 15.23 3.35 -9.62
N SER A 254 15.44 2.05 -9.45
CA SER A 254 16.56 1.50 -8.66
C SER A 254 16.64 2.08 -7.24
N TRP A 255 15.50 2.46 -6.66
CA TRP A 255 15.44 3.01 -5.31
C TRP A 255 15.57 1.92 -4.26
N PRO A 256 16.47 2.03 -3.26
CA PRO A 256 16.79 0.93 -2.35
C PRO A 256 15.79 0.78 -1.19
N GLY A 257 14.50 0.67 -1.50
CA GLY A 257 13.43 0.46 -0.54
C GLY A 257 13.08 -1.01 -0.31
N VAL A 258 12.01 -1.22 0.50
CA VAL A 258 11.48 -2.55 0.87
C VAL A 258 10.94 -3.29 -0.36
N GLY A 259 10.29 -2.57 -1.27
CA GLY A 259 9.72 -3.18 -2.48
C GLY A 259 10.79 -3.73 -3.41
N ARG A 260 11.89 -2.98 -3.62
CA ARG A 260 13.03 -3.48 -4.39
C ARG A 260 13.71 -4.64 -3.67
N LEU A 261 13.85 -4.57 -2.34
CA LEU A 261 14.37 -5.68 -1.55
C LEU A 261 13.52 -6.95 -1.76
N LEU A 262 12.18 -6.82 -1.79
CA LEU A 262 11.26 -7.93 -2.07
C LEU A 262 11.55 -8.56 -3.44
N VAL A 263 11.66 -7.76 -4.50
CA VAL A 263 11.94 -8.27 -5.85
C VAL A 263 13.27 -9.02 -5.89
N VAL A 264 14.33 -8.46 -5.27
CA VAL A 264 15.64 -9.10 -5.20
C VAL A 264 15.59 -10.39 -4.36
N ALA A 265 14.90 -10.38 -3.23
CA ALA A 265 14.76 -11.56 -2.37
C ALA A 265 13.98 -12.70 -3.05
N VAL A 266 12.90 -12.35 -3.79
CA VAL A 266 12.15 -13.34 -4.60
C VAL A 266 13.04 -13.93 -5.70
N ALA A 267 13.76 -13.09 -6.44
CA ALA A 267 14.66 -13.54 -7.51
C ALA A 267 15.77 -14.48 -6.99
N ASN A 268 16.26 -14.21 -5.78
CA ASN A 268 17.30 -15.03 -5.13
C ASN A 268 16.73 -16.16 -4.25
N ARG A 269 15.42 -16.32 -4.18
CA ARG A 269 14.74 -17.29 -3.30
C ARG A 269 15.14 -17.19 -1.83
N ASP A 270 15.39 -15.98 -1.35
CA ASP A 270 15.65 -15.72 0.06
C ASP A 270 14.33 -15.75 0.85
N LEU A 271 13.96 -16.96 1.27
CA LEU A 271 12.64 -17.24 1.84
C LEU A 271 12.34 -16.39 3.07
N ALA A 272 13.32 -16.25 3.97
CA ALA A 272 13.15 -15.53 5.23
C ALA A 272 12.88 -14.03 4.97
N VAL A 273 13.62 -13.40 4.06
CA VAL A 273 13.44 -11.99 3.71
C VAL A 273 12.08 -11.76 3.05
N VAL A 274 11.68 -12.63 2.10
CA VAL A 274 10.37 -12.54 1.44
C VAL A 274 9.24 -12.68 2.46
N GLN A 275 9.30 -13.69 3.33
CA GLN A 275 8.29 -13.93 4.36
C GLN A 275 8.18 -12.76 5.35
N CYS A 276 9.34 -12.22 5.78
CA CYS A 276 9.40 -11.05 6.67
C CYS A 276 8.73 -9.82 6.02
N ILE A 277 9.02 -9.53 4.74
CA ILE A 277 8.40 -8.41 4.04
C ILE A 277 6.89 -8.62 3.88
N LEU A 278 6.45 -9.80 3.49
CA LEU A 278 5.02 -10.09 3.32
C LEU A 278 4.25 -9.99 4.65
N LEU A 279 4.86 -10.44 5.75
CA LEU A 279 4.29 -10.25 7.09
C LEU A 279 4.19 -8.76 7.45
N LEU A 280 5.24 -7.97 7.20
CA LEU A 280 5.23 -6.52 7.43
C LEU A 280 4.14 -5.82 6.62
N VAL A 281 3.99 -6.17 5.33
CA VAL A 281 2.94 -5.64 4.46
C VAL A 281 1.56 -6.00 5.00
N ALA A 282 1.34 -7.26 5.39
CA ALA A 282 0.07 -7.71 5.97
C ALA A 282 -0.25 -6.96 7.27
N LEU A 283 0.72 -6.81 8.17
CA LEU A 283 0.57 -6.06 9.42
C LEU A 283 0.22 -4.58 9.14
N THR A 284 0.89 -3.96 8.18
CA THR A 284 0.61 -2.56 7.81
C THR A 284 -0.80 -2.40 7.26
N MET A 285 -1.25 -3.29 6.37
CA MET A 285 -2.62 -3.27 5.82
C MET A 285 -3.67 -3.50 6.91
N VAL A 286 -3.47 -4.50 7.75
CA VAL A 286 -4.40 -4.83 8.84
C VAL A 286 -4.49 -3.66 9.82
N THR A 287 -3.37 -3.09 10.23
CA THR A 287 -3.32 -1.95 11.16
C THR A 287 -4.00 -0.72 10.55
N SER A 288 -3.75 -0.43 9.28
CA SER A 288 -4.41 0.66 8.56
C SER A 288 -5.93 0.48 8.51
N ASN A 289 -6.41 -0.72 8.18
CA ASN A 289 -7.82 -1.03 8.17
C ASN A 289 -8.46 -0.89 9.55
N LEU A 290 -7.79 -1.35 10.61
CA LEU A 290 -8.26 -1.17 11.98
C LEU A 290 -8.35 0.32 12.35
N ILE A 291 -7.34 1.13 11.99
CA ILE A 291 -7.38 2.59 12.22
C ILE A 291 -8.58 3.22 11.50
N VAL A 292 -8.83 2.86 10.25
CA VAL A 292 -10.00 3.36 9.49
C VAL A 292 -11.30 2.95 10.17
N ASP A 293 -11.40 1.72 10.63
CA ASP A 293 -12.57 1.23 11.35
C ASP A 293 -12.83 1.98 12.67
N PHE A 294 -11.75 2.35 13.37
CA PHE A 294 -11.86 3.22 14.54
C PHE A 294 -12.33 4.62 14.15
N LEU A 295 -11.77 5.20 13.09
CA LEU A 295 -12.17 6.52 12.60
C LEU A 295 -13.65 6.55 12.19
N TYR A 296 -14.17 5.49 11.58
CA TYR A 296 -15.61 5.38 11.30
C TYR A 296 -16.46 5.42 12.57
N GLY A 297 -16.03 4.76 13.64
CA GLY A 297 -16.74 4.81 14.93
C GLY A 297 -16.84 6.23 15.50
N PHE A 298 -15.91 7.13 15.15
CA PHE A 298 -15.96 8.55 15.55
C PHE A 298 -16.73 9.41 14.54
N LEU A 299 -16.60 9.16 13.23
CA LEU A 299 -17.17 10.00 12.18
C LEU A 299 -18.66 9.70 11.91
N ASP A 300 -19.12 8.47 12.12
CA ASP A 300 -20.51 8.08 11.90
C ASP A 300 -21.22 7.68 13.21
N PRO A 301 -21.99 8.63 13.85
CA PRO A 301 -22.77 8.34 15.04
C PRO A 301 -23.84 7.26 14.83
N ARG A 302 -24.28 7.02 13.57
CA ARG A 302 -25.31 6.03 13.24
C ARG A 302 -24.84 4.60 13.45
N LEU A 303 -23.52 4.35 13.31
CA LEU A 303 -22.94 3.06 13.62
C LEU A 303 -22.99 2.73 15.11
N ARG A 304 -22.99 3.75 15.98
CA ARG A 304 -23.21 3.58 17.43
C ARG A 304 -24.62 3.15 17.77
N MET A 305 -25.63 3.56 16.98
CA MET A 305 -27.04 3.31 17.25
C MET A 305 -27.53 1.97 16.66
N LYS A 306 -26.99 1.50 15.52
CA LYS A 306 -27.34 0.19 14.95
C LYS A 306 -26.87 -1.00 15.82
N GLY A 307 -25.86 -0.81 16.67
CA GLY A 307 -25.45 -1.80 17.67
C GLY A 307 -26.35 -1.88 18.90
N ALA A 308 -27.37 -1.01 19.06
CA ALA A 308 -28.30 -1.03 20.17
C ALA A 308 -29.57 -1.83 19.87
N HIS A 309 -29.79 -2.25 18.64
CA HIS A 309 -31.03 -2.95 18.22
C HIS A 309 -30.78 -4.34 17.59
N ALA A 310 -29.57 -4.93 17.75
CA ALA A 310 -29.27 -6.30 17.30
C ALA A 310 -28.84 -7.19 18.46
#